data_385dddb40200a5323697ca6a493c4892
#
_entry.id   385dddb40200a5323697ca6a493c4892
#
_cell.length_a   1.000
_cell.length_b   1.000
_cell.length_c   1.000
_cell.angle_alpha   90.00
_cell.angle_beta   90.00
_cell.angle_gamma   90.00
#
_symmetry.space_group_name_H-M   'P 1'
#
loop_
_entity.id
_entity.type
_entity.pdbx_description
1 polymer ?
#
loop_
_entity_poly.entity_id
_entity_poly.type
_entity_poly.pdbx_seq_one_letter_code
_entity_poly.pdbx_strand_id
1 'polypeptide(L)'
;MPATIITNRLIVTDHSHWEVMLKPQELIDGGVTDVILKGGSGMGVDSSFQKNGENVAKYSKYLRLHAYWWDDPMVGGNAQADFASQKLKDSGLPVLSLWADMEQWWSDWNKWMAARLGRLPWNQVPMFKPWALDSHCKAFIEALARLWPITGIYTGRGFITTYAPSMKSWLGKYKIWFAAYGKQPAVATQMSWQVLRDKWLPDYDPIFKDTGIVKENIVGHQFTGDRCILPGGYQDILGLKRKVMDVSVFQRSFMEQLGEVPADPIEPPVPPVPGPAGNPYIFLGSHLWVRNLPNETTARLIDSLTKDQRVNVLEIQGAWARIEKPAGWVRLSWLTKL
;
A
#
# COMPACT_ATOMS: atom_id res chain seq x y z
N MET A 1 19.44 -3.66 -23.80
CA MET A 1 18.26 -3.26 -23.03
C MET A 1 18.42 -3.89 -21.65
N PRO A 2 18.43 -3.15 -20.56
CA PRO A 2 18.37 -3.79 -19.25
C PRO A 2 17.01 -4.48 -19.15
N ALA A 3 17.01 -5.74 -18.74
CA ALA A 3 15.80 -6.50 -18.52
C ALA A 3 14.96 -5.73 -17.48
N THR A 4 13.78 -5.31 -17.87
CA THR A 4 12.77 -4.78 -16.95
C THR A 4 12.52 -5.88 -15.94
N ILE A 5 12.93 -5.69 -14.71
CA ILE A 5 12.62 -6.62 -13.62
C ILE A 5 11.13 -6.48 -13.39
N ILE A 6 10.34 -7.29 -14.07
CA ILE A 6 8.90 -7.42 -13.80
C ILE A 6 8.81 -8.04 -12.42
N THR A 7 8.49 -7.22 -11.46
CA THR A 7 8.28 -7.71 -10.10
C THR A 7 6.93 -8.41 -10.05
N ASN A 8 6.89 -9.61 -9.52
CA ASN A 8 5.66 -10.39 -9.36
C ASN A 8 4.67 -9.77 -8.34
N ARG A 9 4.94 -8.53 -7.90
CA ARG A 9 4.21 -7.86 -6.82
C ARG A 9 4.02 -6.39 -7.08
N LEU A 10 2.86 -5.89 -6.68
CA LEU A 10 2.46 -4.50 -6.82
C LEU A 10 2.35 -3.84 -5.45
N ILE A 11 2.65 -2.55 -5.42
CA ILE A 11 2.48 -1.72 -4.24
C ILE A 11 1.06 -1.19 -4.23
N VAL A 12 0.42 -1.38 -3.11
CA VAL A 12 -0.94 -0.94 -2.86
C VAL A 12 -0.97 -0.15 -1.56
N THR A 13 -1.65 0.98 -1.56
CA THR A 13 -1.88 1.76 -0.34
C THR A 13 -3.35 1.77 0.00
N ASP A 14 -3.67 1.80 1.28
CA ASP A 14 -5.05 1.94 1.70
C ASP A 14 -5.24 3.19 2.57
N HIS A 15 -6.42 3.79 2.45
CA HIS A 15 -6.74 5.08 3.04
C HIS A 15 -8.18 5.16 3.51
N SER A 16 -8.38 5.89 4.60
CA SER A 16 -9.67 6.22 5.17
C SER A 16 -9.77 7.70 5.51
N HIS A 17 -10.85 8.11 6.18
CA HIS A 17 -10.96 9.48 6.71
C HIS A 17 -9.96 9.78 7.85
N TRP A 18 -9.28 8.77 8.39
CA TRP A 18 -8.27 8.93 9.43
C TRP A 18 -6.92 9.42 8.90
N GLU A 19 -6.62 9.11 7.63
CA GLU A 19 -5.40 9.53 6.98
C GLU A 19 -5.67 10.64 5.98
N VAL A 20 -4.78 11.62 5.95
CA VAL A 20 -4.81 12.60 4.87
C VAL A 20 -4.37 11.88 3.59
N MET A 21 -5.29 11.72 2.65
CA MET A 21 -4.95 11.14 1.36
C MET A 21 -3.85 11.95 0.69
N LEU A 22 -2.89 11.24 0.17
CA LEU A 22 -1.82 11.80 -0.62
C LEU A 22 -2.33 12.30 -1.96
N LYS A 23 -1.57 13.20 -2.54
CA LYS A 23 -1.79 13.54 -3.94
C LYS A 23 -1.53 12.32 -4.80
N PRO A 24 -2.42 11.98 -5.74
CA PRO A 24 -2.23 10.81 -6.60
C PRO A 24 -0.87 10.77 -7.30
N GLN A 25 -0.35 11.93 -7.69
CA GLN A 25 0.98 12.00 -8.32
C GLN A 25 2.10 11.53 -7.38
N GLU A 26 2.02 11.84 -6.09
CA GLU A 26 3.00 11.36 -5.11
C GLU A 26 2.96 9.83 -4.96
N LEU A 27 1.77 9.23 -5.04
CA LEU A 27 1.59 7.77 -5.03
C LEU A 27 2.21 7.14 -6.29
N ILE A 28 1.95 7.70 -7.47
CA ILE A 28 2.50 7.24 -8.75
C ILE A 28 4.04 7.33 -8.72
N ASP A 29 4.57 8.46 -8.29
CA ASP A 29 6.02 8.68 -8.17
C ASP A 29 6.66 7.68 -7.18
N GLY A 30 5.90 7.25 -6.18
CA GLY A 30 6.28 6.20 -5.23
C GLY A 30 6.18 4.77 -5.77
N GLY A 31 5.67 4.60 -7.01
CA GLY A 31 5.50 3.28 -7.63
C GLY A 31 4.23 2.55 -7.19
N VAL A 32 3.27 3.27 -6.59
CA VAL A 32 1.94 2.72 -6.27
C VAL A 32 1.16 2.58 -7.56
N THR A 33 0.52 1.44 -7.73
CA THR A 33 -0.33 1.14 -8.90
C THR A 33 -1.80 1.04 -8.55
N ASP A 34 -2.08 0.84 -7.27
CA ASP A 34 -3.43 0.55 -6.78
C ASP A 34 -3.68 1.25 -5.45
N VAL A 35 -4.88 1.78 -5.30
CA VAL A 35 -5.32 2.46 -4.08
C VAL A 35 -6.60 1.79 -3.60
N ILE A 36 -6.64 1.38 -2.35
CA ILE A 36 -7.83 0.85 -1.69
C ILE A 36 -8.38 1.94 -0.76
N LEU A 37 -9.61 2.38 -0.96
CA LEU A 37 -10.25 3.38 -0.11
C LEU A 37 -11.29 2.74 0.80
N LYS A 38 -11.40 3.24 2.02
CA LYS A 38 -12.54 2.92 2.88
C LYS A 38 -13.81 3.42 2.22
N GLY A 39 -14.67 2.51 1.78
CA GLY A 39 -15.99 2.84 1.25
C GLY A 39 -16.94 3.23 2.38
N GLY A 40 -16.84 2.54 3.51
CA GLY A 40 -17.68 2.79 4.66
C GLY A 40 -17.53 1.76 5.78
N SER A 41 -18.47 1.78 6.71
CA SER A 41 -18.60 0.83 7.81
C SER A 41 -20.07 0.67 8.19
N GLY A 42 -20.53 -0.55 8.38
CA GLY A 42 -21.94 -0.81 8.69
C GLY A 42 -22.87 -0.17 7.66
N MET A 43 -23.73 0.73 8.11
CA MET A 43 -24.66 1.51 7.26
C MET A 43 -24.17 2.94 7.01
N GLY A 44 -22.89 3.22 7.18
CA GLY A 44 -22.29 4.54 6.99
C GLY A 44 -21.25 4.56 5.87
N VAL A 45 -21.27 5.59 5.03
CA VAL A 45 -20.23 5.86 4.02
C VAL A 45 -19.09 6.62 4.66
N ASP A 46 -17.85 6.29 4.29
CA ASP A 46 -16.68 7.04 4.73
C ASP A 46 -16.70 8.45 4.15
N SER A 47 -16.50 9.46 5.00
CA SER A 47 -16.62 10.87 4.62
C SER A 47 -15.61 11.34 3.57
N SER A 48 -14.50 10.62 3.43
CA SER A 48 -13.44 10.92 2.46
C SER A 48 -13.57 10.15 1.14
N PHE A 49 -14.42 9.10 1.11
CA PHE A 49 -14.46 8.14 0.00
C PHE A 49 -14.69 8.79 -1.36
N GLN A 50 -15.77 9.58 -1.49
CA GLN A 50 -16.13 10.20 -2.77
C GLN A 50 -15.00 11.10 -3.28
N LYS A 51 -14.54 12.04 -2.44
CA LYS A 51 -13.50 13.00 -2.80
C LYS A 51 -12.20 12.32 -3.19
N ASN A 52 -11.77 11.34 -2.40
CA ASN A 52 -10.53 10.63 -2.65
C ASN A 52 -10.64 9.74 -3.89
N GLY A 53 -11.77 9.08 -4.08
CA GLY A 53 -12.04 8.26 -5.27
C GLY A 53 -12.04 9.09 -6.56
N GLU A 54 -12.66 10.26 -6.57
CA GLU A 54 -12.63 11.19 -7.70
C GLU A 54 -11.21 11.66 -8.02
N ASN A 55 -10.39 11.89 -6.99
CA ASN A 55 -9.01 12.25 -7.19
C ASN A 55 -8.19 11.11 -7.80
N VAL A 56 -8.39 9.87 -7.36
CA VAL A 56 -7.73 8.69 -7.95
C VAL A 56 -8.21 8.47 -9.39
N ALA A 57 -9.51 8.57 -9.63
CA ALA A 57 -10.11 8.35 -10.96
C ALA A 57 -9.54 9.28 -12.05
N LYS A 58 -9.14 10.51 -11.70
CA LYS A 58 -8.43 11.42 -12.62
C LYS A 58 -7.10 10.87 -13.13
N TYR A 59 -6.53 9.91 -12.43
CA TYR A 59 -5.25 9.26 -12.75
C TYR A 59 -5.44 7.78 -13.11
N SER A 60 -6.62 7.40 -13.60
CA SER A 60 -6.99 6.00 -13.90
C SER A 60 -6.04 5.29 -14.87
N LYS A 61 -5.27 6.05 -15.65
CA LYS A 61 -4.19 5.50 -16.48
C LYS A 61 -3.02 4.93 -15.67
N TYR A 62 -2.83 5.39 -14.44
CA TYR A 62 -1.69 5.07 -13.58
C TYR A 62 -2.07 4.44 -12.25
N LEU A 63 -3.29 4.69 -11.77
CA LEU A 63 -3.81 4.21 -10.51
C LEU A 63 -5.15 3.53 -10.70
N ARG A 64 -5.30 2.34 -10.15
CA ARG A 64 -6.57 1.64 -10.09
C ARG A 64 -7.21 1.83 -8.71
N LEU A 65 -8.54 1.89 -8.71
CA LEU A 65 -9.32 2.13 -7.50
C LEU A 65 -9.98 0.86 -7.01
N HIS A 66 -9.82 0.58 -5.73
CA HIS A 66 -10.47 -0.49 -4.99
C HIS A 66 -11.16 0.09 -3.76
N ALA A 67 -12.03 -0.68 -3.12
CA ALA A 67 -12.66 -0.28 -1.87
C ALA A 67 -12.58 -1.39 -0.82
N TYR A 68 -12.58 -1.00 0.44
CA TYR A 68 -12.90 -1.90 1.52
C TYR A 68 -14.11 -1.38 2.32
N TRP A 69 -14.84 -2.29 2.91
CA TRP A 69 -15.95 -1.99 3.78
C TRP A 69 -15.72 -2.64 5.15
N TRP A 70 -15.62 -1.80 6.16
CA TRP A 70 -15.44 -2.26 7.53
C TRP A 70 -16.70 -2.97 8.00
N ASP A 71 -16.57 -4.24 8.31
CA ASP A 71 -17.65 -5.08 8.79
C ASP A 71 -18.03 -4.68 10.22
N ASP A 72 -19.23 -4.14 10.38
CA ASP A 72 -19.79 -3.79 11.69
C ASP A 72 -20.77 -4.90 12.14
N PRO A 73 -20.38 -5.74 13.09
CA PRO A 73 -21.23 -6.82 13.56
C PRO A 73 -22.52 -6.37 14.31
N MET A 74 -22.68 -5.07 14.54
CA MET A 74 -23.94 -4.51 15.06
C MET A 74 -25.03 -4.39 14.00
N VAL A 75 -24.66 -4.52 12.73
CA VAL A 75 -25.58 -4.45 11.57
C VAL A 75 -25.67 -5.82 10.92
N GLY A 76 -26.85 -6.24 10.47
CA GLY A 76 -26.97 -7.53 9.78
C GLY A 76 -26.09 -7.62 8.54
N GLY A 77 -25.28 -8.69 8.41
CA GLY A 77 -24.26 -8.82 7.35
C GLY A 77 -24.83 -8.67 5.94
N ASN A 78 -25.99 -9.26 5.64
CA ASN A 78 -26.64 -9.10 4.34
C ASN A 78 -27.05 -7.63 4.08
N ALA A 79 -27.68 -6.98 5.06
CA ALA A 79 -28.13 -5.59 4.91
C ALA A 79 -26.93 -4.64 4.71
N GLN A 80 -25.84 -4.89 5.41
CA GLN A 80 -24.60 -4.14 5.26
C GLN A 80 -23.97 -4.36 3.87
N ALA A 81 -23.99 -5.58 3.34
CA ALA A 81 -23.49 -5.89 2.01
C ALA A 81 -24.31 -5.21 0.91
N ASP A 82 -25.64 -5.25 1.02
CA ASP A 82 -26.55 -4.56 0.10
C ASP A 82 -26.28 -3.06 0.10
N PHE A 83 -26.20 -2.46 1.29
CA PHE A 83 -25.92 -1.04 1.44
C PHE A 83 -24.56 -0.65 0.86
N ALA A 84 -23.50 -1.38 1.20
CA ALA A 84 -22.15 -1.16 0.69
C ALA A 84 -22.11 -1.21 -0.84
N SER A 85 -22.66 -2.27 -1.42
CA SER A 85 -22.71 -2.45 -2.88
C SER A 85 -23.47 -1.33 -3.57
N GLN A 86 -24.63 -0.94 -3.02
CA GLN A 86 -25.43 0.14 -3.57
C GLN A 86 -24.68 1.48 -3.52
N LYS A 87 -24.09 1.82 -2.38
CA LYS A 87 -23.36 3.09 -2.21
C LYS A 87 -22.13 3.20 -3.10
N LEU A 88 -21.39 2.11 -3.30
CA LEU A 88 -20.27 2.09 -4.22
C LEU A 88 -20.71 2.25 -5.67
N LYS A 89 -21.83 1.64 -6.08
CA LYS A 89 -22.40 1.84 -7.42
C LYS A 89 -22.91 3.26 -7.61
N ASP A 90 -23.61 3.81 -6.63
CA ASP A 90 -24.16 5.18 -6.65
C ASP A 90 -23.05 6.24 -6.74
N SER A 91 -21.86 5.94 -6.25
CA SER A 91 -20.71 6.85 -6.32
C SER A 91 -20.24 7.14 -7.76
N GLY A 92 -20.55 6.25 -8.71
CA GLY A 92 -20.07 6.34 -10.09
C GLY A 92 -18.56 6.16 -10.25
N LEU A 93 -17.84 5.79 -9.19
CA LEU A 93 -16.41 5.57 -9.21
C LEU A 93 -16.05 4.21 -9.82
N PRO A 94 -14.90 4.11 -10.54
CA PRO A 94 -14.46 2.88 -11.19
C PRO A 94 -13.81 1.90 -10.18
N VAL A 95 -14.56 1.47 -9.18
CA VAL A 95 -14.08 0.53 -8.15
C VAL A 95 -14.00 -0.87 -8.73
N LEU A 96 -12.80 -1.45 -8.75
CA LEU A 96 -12.53 -2.76 -9.38
C LEU A 96 -12.79 -3.93 -8.44
N SER A 97 -12.48 -3.81 -7.17
CA SER A 97 -12.72 -4.86 -6.16
C SER A 97 -13.24 -4.29 -4.85
N LEU A 98 -13.96 -5.12 -4.10
CA LEU A 98 -14.50 -4.76 -2.78
C LEU A 98 -14.03 -5.78 -1.73
N TRP A 99 -13.39 -5.28 -0.69
CA TRP A 99 -12.82 -6.08 0.39
C TRP A 99 -13.67 -5.98 1.65
N ALA A 100 -14.05 -7.12 2.20
CA ALA A 100 -14.68 -7.20 3.51
C ALA A 100 -13.60 -7.09 4.59
N ASP A 101 -13.59 -6.01 5.33
CA ASP A 101 -12.64 -5.75 6.39
C ASP A 101 -13.19 -6.31 7.71
N MET A 102 -12.68 -7.49 8.10
CA MET A 102 -13.16 -8.28 9.22
C MET A 102 -12.14 -8.27 10.36
N GLU A 103 -12.28 -7.29 11.23
CA GLU A 103 -11.40 -7.14 12.39
C GLU A 103 -12.10 -6.61 13.66
N GLN A 104 -13.37 -6.24 13.58
CA GLN A 104 -14.11 -5.73 14.73
C GLN A 104 -14.61 -6.87 15.61
N TRP A 105 -14.03 -6.99 16.81
CA TRP A 105 -14.40 -7.99 17.82
C TRP A 105 -15.18 -7.41 19.00
N TRP A 106 -15.22 -6.10 19.14
CA TRP A 106 -15.88 -5.38 20.25
C TRP A 106 -17.30 -4.98 19.89
N SER A 107 -18.18 -4.95 20.91
CA SER A 107 -19.57 -4.55 20.76
C SER A 107 -19.89 -3.19 21.39
N ASP A 108 -18.89 -2.47 21.88
CA ASP A 108 -19.04 -1.13 22.49
C ASP A 108 -17.89 -0.24 22.06
N TRP A 109 -18.17 0.68 21.15
CA TRP A 109 -17.21 1.63 20.62
C TRP A 109 -16.59 2.52 21.68
N ASN A 110 -17.41 3.03 22.62
CA ASN A 110 -16.93 3.98 23.62
C ASN A 110 -15.94 3.30 24.57
N LYS A 111 -16.23 2.07 24.98
CA LYS A 111 -15.31 1.30 25.84
C LYS A 111 -14.05 0.89 25.08
N TRP A 112 -14.19 0.50 23.81
CA TRP A 112 -13.03 0.21 22.98
C TRP A 112 -12.14 1.44 22.81
N MET A 113 -12.71 2.61 22.52
CA MET A 113 -11.95 3.86 22.43
C MET A 113 -11.31 4.25 23.75
N ALA A 114 -12.02 4.07 24.87
CA ALA A 114 -11.46 4.32 26.19
C ALA A 114 -10.25 3.40 26.47
N ALA A 115 -10.34 2.12 26.12
CA ALA A 115 -9.22 1.19 26.25
C ALA A 115 -8.05 1.55 25.32
N ARG A 116 -8.32 1.93 24.07
CA ARG A 116 -7.31 2.39 23.12
C ARG A 116 -6.55 3.62 23.62
N LEU A 117 -7.21 4.49 24.34
CA LEU A 117 -6.63 5.69 24.95
C LEU A 117 -6.02 5.44 26.35
N GLY A 118 -5.95 4.19 26.81
CA GLY A 118 -5.42 3.82 28.12
C GLY A 118 -6.31 4.24 29.30
N ARG A 119 -7.58 4.59 29.06
CA ARG A 119 -8.55 5.03 30.09
C ARG A 119 -9.39 3.86 30.66
N LEU A 120 -9.34 2.70 30.01
CA LEU A 120 -10.05 1.50 30.39
C LEU A 120 -9.15 0.29 30.13
N PRO A 121 -9.09 -0.72 31.03
CA PRO A 121 -8.42 -1.98 30.75
C PRO A 121 -9.10 -2.76 29.61
N TRP A 122 -8.31 -3.40 28.74
CA TRP A 122 -8.83 -4.15 27.59
C TRP A 122 -9.81 -5.28 27.94
N ASN A 123 -9.66 -5.91 29.12
CA ASN A 123 -10.56 -6.95 29.59
C ASN A 123 -11.95 -6.44 29.99
N GLN A 124 -12.18 -5.13 30.02
CA GLN A 124 -13.49 -4.51 30.25
C GLN A 124 -14.20 -4.09 28.96
N VAL A 125 -13.57 -4.28 27.81
CA VAL A 125 -14.21 -4.05 26.51
C VAL A 125 -15.10 -5.25 26.18
N PRO A 126 -16.41 -5.07 26.04
CA PRO A 126 -17.30 -6.18 25.74
C PRO A 126 -17.05 -6.70 24.31
N MET A 127 -17.09 -8.02 24.16
CA MET A 127 -16.85 -8.72 22.91
C MET A 127 -18.13 -9.37 22.39
N PHE A 128 -18.22 -9.50 21.08
CA PHE A 128 -19.20 -10.38 20.48
C PHE A 128 -18.96 -11.85 20.86
N LYS A 129 -20.01 -12.63 20.89
CA LYS A 129 -19.86 -14.08 21.00
C LYS A 129 -19.16 -14.62 19.74
N PRO A 130 -18.11 -15.46 19.87
CA PRO A 130 -17.35 -15.93 18.70
C PRO A 130 -18.20 -16.56 17.60
N TRP A 131 -19.21 -17.35 17.94
CA TRP A 131 -20.12 -17.97 16.99
C TRP A 131 -21.03 -16.97 16.27
N ALA A 132 -21.47 -15.92 16.97
CA ALA A 132 -22.30 -14.87 16.38
C ALA A 132 -21.46 -14.02 15.40
N LEU A 133 -20.23 -13.69 15.79
CA LEU A 133 -19.29 -12.96 14.96
C LEU A 133 -18.94 -13.76 13.69
N ASP A 134 -18.65 -15.05 13.82
CA ASP A 134 -18.39 -15.95 12.69
C ASP A 134 -19.56 -16.00 11.71
N SER A 135 -20.78 -16.23 12.21
CA SER A 135 -21.99 -16.29 11.39
C SER A 135 -22.23 -14.96 10.67
N HIS A 136 -21.98 -13.85 11.35
CA HIS A 136 -22.13 -12.51 10.79
C HIS A 136 -21.11 -12.26 9.66
N CYS A 137 -19.83 -12.46 9.91
CA CYS A 137 -18.76 -12.31 8.91
C CYS A 137 -19.03 -13.18 7.67
N LYS A 138 -19.47 -14.41 7.89
CA LYS A 138 -19.84 -15.32 6.79
C LYS A 138 -21.00 -14.77 5.96
N ALA A 139 -22.08 -14.32 6.60
CA ALA A 139 -23.21 -13.73 5.90
C ALA A 139 -22.81 -12.48 5.10
N PHE A 140 -21.95 -11.65 5.67
CA PHE A 140 -21.46 -10.44 5.01
C PHE A 140 -20.68 -10.76 3.73
N ILE A 141 -19.64 -11.61 3.81
CA ILE A 141 -18.83 -11.94 2.62
C ILE A 141 -19.61 -12.72 1.56
N GLU A 142 -20.51 -13.63 1.96
CA GLU A 142 -21.36 -14.37 1.02
C GLU A 142 -22.31 -13.43 0.28
N ALA A 143 -22.84 -12.42 0.94
CA ALA A 143 -23.67 -11.40 0.31
C ALA A 143 -22.85 -10.50 -0.62
N LEU A 144 -21.69 -10.00 -0.18
CA LEU A 144 -20.81 -9.20 -1.03
C LEU A 144 -20.40 -9.96 -2.30
N ALA A 145 -20.06 -11.24 -2.19
CA ALA A 145 -19.63 -12.05 -3.32
C ALA A 145 -20.76 -12.28 -4.37
N ARG A 146 -22.01 -12.14 -3.98
CA ARG A 146 -23.16 -12.15 -4.92
C ARG A 146 -23.38 -10.80 -5.60
N LEU A 147 -22.99 -9.71 -4.96
CA LEU A 147 -23.31 -8.33 -5.36
C LEU A 147 -22.17 -7.63 -6.09
N TRP A 148 -20.95 -8.09 -5.86
CA TRP A 148 -19.74 -7.49 -6.43
C TRP A 148 -18.88 -8.56 -7.12
N PRO A 149 -18.41 -8.31 -8.36
CA PRO A 149 -17.75 -9.34 -9.18
C PRO A 149 -16.46 -9.89 -8.54
N ILE A 150 -15.73 -9.04 -7.87
CA ILE A 150 -14.44 -9.39 -7.27
C ILE A 150 -14.41 -8.93 -5.83
N THR A 151 -14.47 -9.91 -4.94
CA THR A 151 -14.45 -9.70 -3.49
C THR A 151 -13.37 -10.56 -2.83
N GLY A 152 -12.90 -10.07 -1.70
CA GLY A 152 -12.00 -10.79 -0.81
C GLY A 152 -12.19 -10.34 0.63
N ILE A 153 -11.38 -10.89 1.51
CA ILE A 153 -11.44 -10.60 2.93
C ILE A 153 -10.11 -9.98 3.34
N TYR A 154 -10.20 -8.82 4.00
CA TYR A 154 -9.11 -8.30 4.81
C TYR A 154 -9.29 -8.77 6.25
N THR A 155 -8.24 -9.34 6.83
CA THR A 155 -8.25 -9.78 8.23
C THR A 155 -6.84 -10.11 8.71
N GLY A 156 -6.69 -10.33 10.03
CA GLY A 156 -5.43 -10.72 10.65
C GLY A 156 -5.55 -12.00 11.49
N ARG A 157 -4.42 -12.67 11.73
CA ARG A 157 -4.37 -13.90 12.51
C ARG A 157 -5.03 -13.76 13.87
N GLY A 158 -4.78 -12.64 14.58
CA GLY A 158 -5.34 -12.40 15.91
C GLY A 158 -6.86 -12.41 15.93
N PHE A 159 -7.50 -11.80 14.93
CA PHE A 159 -8.95 -11.82 14.79
C PHE A 159 -9.47 -13.25 14.59
N ILE A 160 -8.91 -13.99 13.65
CA ILE A 160 -9.33 -15.36 13.32
C ILE A 160 -9.15 -16.28 14.52
N THR A 161 -7.98 -16.26 15.16
CA THR A 161 -7.68 -17.28 16.18
C THR A 161 -8.30 -16.99 17.53
N THR A 162 -8.55 -15.72 17.83
CA THR A 162 -9.02 -15.29 19.16
C THR A 162 -10.51 -14.99 19.21
N TYR A 163 -11.02 -14.29 18.18
CA TYR A 163 -12.38 -13.74 18.24
C TYR A 163 -13.38 -14.47 17.36
N ALA A 164 -12.93 -15.03 16.23
CA ALA A 164 -13.80 -15.73 15.29
C ALA A 164 -13.20 -17.07 14.82
N PRO A 165 -12.89 -18.03 15.74
CA PRO A 165 -12.11 -19.22 15.39
C PRO A 165 -12.83 -20.17 14.42
N SER A 166 -14.14 -20.11 14.30
CA SER A 166 -14.90 -20.94 13.36
C SER A 166 -14.74 -20.49 11.91
N MET A 167 -14.25 -19.27 11.66
CA MET A 167 -13.91 -18.78 10.31
C MET A 167 -12.93 -19.69 9.59
N LYS A 168 -12.08 -20.40 10.32
CA LYS A 168 -11.13 -21.39 9.76
C LYS A 168 -11.77 -22.40 8.82
N SER A 169 -13.02 -22.73 9.05
CA SER A 169 -13.73 -23.73 8.25
C SER A 169 -14.13 -23.26 6.86
N TRP A 170 -14.14 -21.96 6.60
CA TRP A 170 -14.64 -21.40 5.35
C TRP A 170 -13.74 -20.34 4.70
N LEU A 171 -12.78 -19.72 5.44
CA LEU A 171 -11.88 -18.69 4.93
C LEU A 171 -11.10 -19.14 3.69
N GLY A 172 -10.70 -20.41 3.63
CA GLY A 172 -9.95 -20.96 2.49
C GLY A 172 -10.68 -20.91 1.14
N LYS A 173 -11.94 -20.47 1.10
CA LYS A 173 -12.72 -20.30 -0.13
C LYS A 173 -12.55 -18.92 -0.77
N TYR A 174 -12.02 -17.95 -0.04
CA TYR A 174 -11.96 -16.54 -0.45
C TYR A 174 -10.53 -16.08 -0.68
N LYS A 175 -10.36 -15.05 -1.50
CA LYS A 175 -9.12 -14.30 -1.62
C LYS A 175 -8.87 -13.50 -0.35
N ILE A 176 -7.64 -13.51 0.12
CA ILE A 176 -7.26 -12.92 1.40
C ILE A 176 -6.24 -11.79 1.20
N TRP A 177 -6.58 -10.65 1.72
CA TRP A 177 -5.67 -9.55 2.00
C TRP A 177 -5.34 -9.61 3.49
N PHE A 178 -4.14 -10.06 3.81
CA PHE A 178 -3.79 -10.42 5.17
C PHE A 178 -3.02 -9.32 5.88
N ALA A 179 -3.49 -8.93 7.07
CA ALA A 179 -2.79 -8.01 7.95
C ALA A 179 -1.78 -8.76 8.83
N ALA A 180 -0.51 -8.50 8.61
CA ALA A 180 0.55 -9.03 9.45
C ALA A 180 1.68 -8.00 9.57
N TYR A 181 1.58 -7.16 10.56
CA TYR A 181 2.64 -6.20 10.89
C TYR A 181 3.78 -6.96 11.53
N GLY A 182 4.88 -7.08 10.80
CA GLY A 182 6.07 -7.73 11.32
C GLY A 182 6.56 -6.99 12.58
N LYS A 183 7.17 -7.69 13.52
CA LYS A 183 7.84 -7.09 14.70
C LYS A 183 9.04 -6.20 14.31
N GLN A 184 9.03 -5.51 13.14
CA GLN A 184 10.28 -5.24 12.47
C GLN A 184 10.44 -3.84 11.89
N PRO A 185 10.15 -2.77 12.63
CA PRO A 185 10.69 -1.48 12.25
C PRO A 185 12.20 -1.55 11.98
N ALA A 186 12.96 -2.24 12.84
CA ALA A 186 14.41 -2.31 12.74
C ALA A 186 14.93 -3.08 11.52
N VAL A 187 14.28 -4.15 11.10
CA VAL A 187 14.70 -4.92 9.92
C VAL A 187 14.23 -4.25 8.63
N ALA A 188 13.03 -3.67 8.63
CA ALA A 188 12.50 -2.95 7.49
C ALA A 188 13.33 -1.69 7.17
N THR A 189 13.88 -1.00 8.16
CA THR A 189 14.77 0.15 7.96
C THR A 189 16.11 -0.20 7.33
N GLN A 190 16.53 -1.46 7.44
CA GLN A 190 17.78 -1.95 6.87
C GLN A 190 17.61 -2.54 5.46
N MET A 191 16.36 -2.75 5.02
CA MET A 191 16.07 -3.32 3.71
C MET A 191 15.73 -2.25 2.70
N SER A 192 16.24 -2.40 1.48
CA SER A 192 15.74 -1.59 0.38
C SER A 192 14.25 -1.89 0.15
N TRP A 193 13.52 -0.93 -0.39
CA TRP A 193 12.11 -1.10 -0.74
C TRP A 193 11.87 -2.33 -1.62
N GLN A 194 12.73 -2.57 -2.61
CA GLN A 194 12.64 -3.75 -3.48
C GLN A 194 12.75 -5.05 -2.69
N VAL A 195 13.67 -5.11 -1.73
CA VAL A 195 13.84 -6.28 -0.87
C VAL A 195 12.63 -6.46 0.04
N LEU A 196 12.05 -5.38 0.58
CA LEU A 196 10.80 -5.44 1.32
C LEU A 196 9.69 -5.96 0.44
N ARG A 197 9.46 -5.35 -0.71
CA ARG A 197 8.45 -5.77 -1.67
C ARG A 197 8.60 -7.24 -2.07
N ASP A 198 9.81 -7.70 -2.33
CA ASP A 198 10.07 -9.05 -2.86
C ASP A 198 10.09 -10.13 -1.78
N LYS A 199 10.43 -9.78 -0.52
CA LYS A 199 10.48 -10.72 0.59
C LYS A 199 9.20 -10.83 1.40
N TRP A 200 8.31 -9.84 1.37
CA TRP A 200 7.19 -9.78 2.30
C TRP A 200 5.91 -10.46 1.86
N LEU A 201 5.79 -10.95 0.64
CA LEU A 201 4.83 -12.01 0.37
C LEU A 201 5.51 -13.35 0.61
N PRO A 202 5.06 -14.09 1.53
CA PRO A 202 5.89 -14.81 2.47
C PRO A 202 6.07 -16.27 2.18
N ASP A 203 7.18 -16.75 2.66
CA ASP A 203 7.29 -18.08 3.28
C ASP A 203 6.65 -18.03 4.70
N TYR A 204 5.34 -17.73 4.82
CA TYR A 204 4.66 -17.44 6.10
C TYR A 204 3.94 -18.64 6.70
N ASP A 205 4.40 -19.85 6.52
CA ASP A 205 3.78 -21.01 7.15
C ASP A 205 3.48 -20.80 8.65
N PRO A 206 4.35 -20.14 9.46
CA PRO A 206 4.03 -19.91 10.87
C PRO A 206 2.90 -18.90 11.13
N ILE A 207 2.72 -17.91 10.25
CA ILE A 207 1.72 -16.84 10.44
C ILE A 207 0.31 -17.33 10.09
N PHE A 208 0.20 -18.23 9.12
CA PHE A 208 -1.08 -18.80 8.69
C PHE A 208 -1.48 -20.07 9.43
N LYS A 209 -0.54 -20.62 10.21
CA LYS A 209 -0.85 -21.77 11.02
C LYS A 209 -2.10 -21.52 11.87
N ASP A 210 -2.98 -22.47 11.87
CA ASP A 210 -4.24 -22.43 12.63
C ASP A 210 -5.27 -21.36 12.18
N THR A 211 -5.16 -20.78 11.00
CA THR A 211 -6.11 -19.80 10.47
C THR A 211 -7.13 -20.36 9.49
N GLY A 212 -6.90 -21.53 8.93
CA GLY A 212 -7.71 -22.08 7.83
C GLY A 212 -7.49 -21.38 6.48
N ILE A 213 -6.58 -20.42 6.43
CA ILE A 213 -6.23 -19.72 5.18
C ILE A 213 -5.40 -20.66 4.30
N VAL A 214 -5.78 -20.75 3.04
CA VAL A 214 -5.04 -21.46 2.02
C VAL A 214 -4.02 -20.51 1.38
N LYS A 215 -2.77 -20.89 1.31
CA LYS A 215 -1.64 -20.05 0.85
C LYS A 215 -1.90 -19.43 -0.53
N GLU A 216 -2.47 -20.20 -1.43
CA GLU A 216 -2.78 -19.79 -2.81
C GLU A 216 -3.87 -18.72 -2.88
N ASN A 217 -4.62 -18.55 -1.81
CA ASN A 217 -5.65 -17.53 -1.70
C ASN A 217 -5.18 -16.23 -1.07
N ILE A 218 -3.95 -16.18 -0.56
CA ILE A 218 -3.37 -14.93 -0.06
C ILE A 218 -2.87 -14.14 -1.26
N VAL A 219 -3.60 -13.08 -1.58
CA VAL A 219 -3.29 -12.23 -2.73
C VAL A 219 -2.69 -10.89 -2.34
N GLY A 220 -2.88 -10.47 -1.08
CA GLY A 220 -2.38 -9.23 -0.53
C GLY A 220 -1.83 -9.38 0.88
N HIS A 221 -0.84 -8.57 1.22
CA HIS A 221 -0.28 -8.48 2.56
C HIS A 221 -0.10 -7.02 2.95
N GLN A 222 -0.85 -6.58 3.95
CA GLN A 222 -0.62 -5.30 4.61
C GLN A 222 0.44 -5.50 5.70
N PHE A 223 1.56 -4.86 5.52
CA PHE A 223 2.72 -5.03 6.39
C PHE A 223 3.00 -3.80 7.26
N THR A 224 2.28 -2.70 7.05
CA THR A 224 2.27 -1.53 7.93
C THR A 224 0.85 -1.10 8.26
N GLY A 225 0.69 -0.47 9.39
CA GLY A 225 -0.54 0.16 9.84
C GLY A 225 -0.24 1.42 10.63
N ASP A 226 -1.28 2.16 11.01
CA ASP A 226 -1.27 3.52 11.58
C ASP A 226 -0.20 3.84 12.63
N ARG A 227 0.48 2.87 13.19
CA ARG A 227 1.48 3.07 14.24
C ARG A 227 2.84 2.48 13.93
N CYS A 228 2.97 1.82 12.81
CA CYS A 228 4.26 1.35 12.33
C CYS A 228 4.96 2.47 11.56
N ILE A 229 5.32 3.52 12.27
CA ILE A 229 6.30 4.49 11.76
C ILE A 229 7.60 3.71 11.67
N LEU A 230 7.99 3.34 10.48
CA LEU A 230 9.33 2.84 10.26
C LEU A 230 10.29 4.01 10.35
N PRO A 231 11.15 4.09 11.37
CA PRO A 231 12.11 5.18 11.48
C PRO A 231 12.94 5.24 10.20
N GLY A 232 12.88 6.34 9.45
CA GLY A 232 13.65 6.57 8.23
C GLY A 232 13.24 5.75 7.01
N GLY A 233 12.15 4.94 7.11
CA GLY A 233 11.86 3.97 6.07
C GLY A 233 10.83 4.42 5.04
N TYR A 234 9.56 4.45 5.41
CA TYR A 234 8.47 4.61 4.44
C TYR A 234 8.27 6.02 3.94
N GLN A 235 8.54 6.97 4.79
CA GLN A 235 8.40 8.38 4.44
C GLN A 235 9.35 8.77 3.31
N ASP A 236 10.54 8.16 3.30
CA ASP A 236 11.53 8.38 2.25
C ASP A 236 11.30 7.48 1.03
N ILE A 237 10.77 6.28 1.23
CA ILE A 237 10.55 5.31 0.15
C ILE A 237 9.47 5.76 -0.83
N LEU A 238 8.38 6.36 -0.33
CA LEU A 238 7.28 6.88 -1.15
C LEU A 238 7.31 8.42 -1.28
N GLY A 239 8.37 9.07 -0.86
CA GLY A 239 8.48 10.54 -0.86
C GLY A 239 7.56 11.24 0.13
N LEU A 240 7.05 10.52 1.12
CA LEU A 240 5.98 10.94 1.98
C LEU A 240 6.49 11.41 3.34
N LYS A 241 7.20 12.51 3.37
CA LYS A 241 7.68 13.08 4.62
C LYS A 241 6.55 13.20 5.65
N ARG A 242 6.62 12.38 6.72
CA ARG A 242 5.82 12.47 7.95
C ARG A 242 4.33 12.07 7.88
N LYS A 243 3.89 11.24 6.95
CA LYS A 243 2.51 10.74 6.97
C LYS A 243 2.52 9.24 7.27
N VAL A 244 1.73 8.86 8.26
CA VAL A 244 1.40 7.46 8.51
C VAL A 244 0.52 7.00 7.37
N MET A 245 0.82 5.85 6.80
CA MET A 245 0.08 5.30 5.68
C MET A 245 0.16 3.79 5.73
N ASP A 246 -0.94 3.16 5.45
CA ASP A 246 -1.01 1.72 5.34
C ASP A 246 -0.51 1.28 3.97
N VAL A 247 0.47 0.39 3.98
CA VAL A 247 1.10 -0.10 2.75
C VAL A 247 1.01 -1.61 2.69
N SER A 248 0.62 -2.06 1.53
CA SER A 248 0.45 -3.45 1.18
C SER A 248 1.24 -3.82 -0.06
N VAL A 249 1.53 -5.10 -0.20
CA VAL A 249 1.96 -5.70 -1.46
C VAL A 249 0.92 -6.71 -1.92
N PHE A 250 0.60 -6.70 -3.20
CA PHE A 250 -0.32 -7.65 -3.80
C PHE A 250 0.37 -8.48 -4.88
N GLN A 251 -0.11 -9.71 -5.09
CA GLN A 251 0.33 -10.55 -6.20
C GLN A 251 -0.06 -9.90 -7.53
N ARG A 252 0.89 -9.66 -8.41
CA ARG A 252 0.66 -9.07 -9.74
C ARG A 252 -0.34 -9.92 -10.55
N SER A 253 -0.19 -11.23 -10.55
CA SER A 253 -1.08 -12.15 -11.27
C SER A 253 -2.54 -12.08 -10.82
N PHE A 254 -2.81 -11.77 -9.56
CA PHE A 254 -4.16 -11.52 -9.09
C PHE A 254 -4.65 -10.15 -9.58
N MET A 255 -3.84 -9.13 -9.42
CA MET A 255 -4.22 -7.76 -9.78
C MET A 255 -4.43 -7.58 -11.30
N GLU A 256 -3.73 -8.36 -12.14
CA GLU A 256 -3.94 -8.40 -13.60
C GLU A 256 -5.29 -8.98 -13.99
N GLN A 257 -5.89 -9.84 -13.17
CA GLN A 257 -7.24 -10.35 -13.39
C GLN A 257 -8.33 -9.26 -13.19
N LEU A 258 -7.99 -8.17 -12.50
CA LEU A 258 -8.90 -7.05 -12.23
C LEU A 258 -8.94 -6.03 -13.38
N GLY A 259 -8.11 -6.17 -14.39
CA GLY A 259 -7.93 -5.26 -15.52
C GLY A 259 -6.45 -5.03 -15.82
N GLU A 260 -6.18 -4.30 -16.87
CA GLU A 260 -4.79 -3.94 -17.19
C GLU A 260 -4.15 -3.27 -15.99
N VAL A 261 -3.03 -3.83 -15.53
CA VAL A 261 -2.18 -3.14 -14.56
C VAL A 261 -1.62 -1.93 -15.29
N PRO A 262 -1.77 -0.73 -14.73
CA PRO A 262 -1.14 0.45 -15.32
C PRO A 262 0.33 0.11 -15.58
N ALA A 263 0.81 0.47 -16.76
CA ALA A 263 2.22 0.30 -17.07
C ALA A 263 3.02 0.86 -15.89
N ASP A 264 4.01 0.11 -15.42
CA ASP A 264 4.91 0.62 -14.38
C ASP A 264 5.23 2.07 -14.74
N PRO A 265 5.16 3.02 -13.80
CA PRO A 265 5.31 4.44 -14.10
C PRO A 265 6.46 4.56 -15.09
N ILE A 266 6.13 4.99 -16.28
CA ILE A 266 7.01 4.94 -17.44
C ILE A 266 8.36 5.41 -16.95
N GLU A 267 9.41 4.60 -17.19
CA GLU A 267 10.75 5.17 -17.20
C GLU A 267 10.61 6.57 -17.82
N PRO A 268 11.01 7.62 -17.11
CA PRO A 268 10.87 8.97 -17.65
C PRO A 268 11.37 8.92 -19.08
N PRO A 269 10.69 9.58 -20.02
CA PRO A 269 10.92 9.41 -21.45
C PRO A 269 12.42 9.35 -21.70
N VAL A 270 12.86 8.30 -22.40
CA VAL A 270 14.27 8.08 -22.72
C VAL A 270 14.83 9.44 -23.11
N PRO A 271 15.81 9.97 -22.36
CA PRO A 271 16.30 11.30 -22.63
C PRO A 271 16.72 11.40 -24.09
N PRO A 272 16.49 12.55 -24.75
CA PRO A 272 16.92 12.74 -26.11
C PRO A 272 18.39 12.34 -26.27
N VAL A 273 18.68 11.71 -27.37
CA VAL A 273 20.02 11.27 -27.79
C VAL A 273 21.08 12.32 -27.41
N PRO A 274 22.20 11.93 -26.82
CA PRO A 274 23.18 12.85 -26.22
C PRO A 274 23.56 13.97 -27.17
N GLY A 275 23.38 15.20 -26.72
CA GLY A 275 24.01 16.37 -27.35
C GLY A 275 25.55 16.30 -27.19
N PRO A 276 26.28 17.12 -27.91
CA PRO A 276 27.72 17.05 -27.97
C PRO A 276 28.40 17.29 -26.64
N ALA A 277 29.57 16.68 -26.47
CA ALA A 277 30.53 16.70 -25.36
C ALA A 277 30.07 17.40 -24.05
N GLY A 278 29.83 16.61 -23.01
CA GLY A 278 29.35 17.11 -21.72
C GLY A 278 30.19 18.24 -21.13
N ASN A 279 29.53 19.14 -20.41
CA ASN A 279 30.20 20.22 -19.69
C ASN A 279 30.92 19.66 -18.45
N PRO A 280 32.17 20.08 -18.19
CA PRO A 280 32.91 19.63 -17.01
C PRO A 280 32.40 20.34 -15.75
N TYR A 281 32.24 19.56 -14.69
CA TYR A 281 31.88 19.99 -13.35
C TYR A 281 32.75 19.30 -12.31
N ILE A 282 32.83 19.86 -11.13
CA ILE A 282 33.53 19.29 -9.98
C ILE A 282 32.57 19.22 -8.78
N PHE A 283 32.65 18.15 -8.00
CA PHE A 283 31.99 18.03 -6.73
C PHE A 283 32.95 18.41 -5.59
N LEU A 284 32.60 19.44 -4.82
CA LEU A 284 33.43 19.98 -3.74
C LEU A 284 33.07 19.46 -2.34
N GLY A 285 31.91 18.80 -2.18
CA GLY A 285 31.46 18.24 -0.91
C GLY A 285 32.18 16.93 -0.55
N SER A 286 31.89 16.41 0.64
CA SER A 286 32.54 15.17 1.12
C SER A 286 31.97 13.92 0.46
N HIS A 287 30.67 13.88 0.18
CA HIS A 287 29.98 12.73 -0.40
C HIS A 287 28.70 13.17 -1.10
N LEU A 288 28.42 12.66 -2.30
CA LEU A 288 27.20 12.90 -3.05
C LEU A 288 26.73 11.61 -3.72
N TRP A 289 25.51 11.22 -3.43
CA TRP A 289 24.90 10.02 -4.01
C TRP A 289 24.53 10.22 -5.48
N VAL A 290 24.91 9.25 -6.31
CA VAL A 290 24.51 9.13 -7.71
C VAL A 290 23.27 8.25 -7.79
N ARG A 291 22.28 8.69 -8.53
CA ARG A 291 20.95 8.06 -8.64
C ARG A 291 20.68 7.60 -10.06
N ASN A 292 19.86 6.60 -10.20
CA ASN A 292 19.45 6.11 -11.54
C ASN A 292 18.40 7.00 -12.23
N LEU A 293 17.72 7.88 -11.51
CA LEU A 293 16.67 8.80 -12.00
C LEU A 293 16.86 10.21 -11.44
N PRO A 294 16.37 11.26 -12.11
CA PRO A 294 16.49 12.66 -11.68
C PRO A 294 15.46 13.04 -10.61
N ASN A 295 15.37 12.25 -9.55
CA ASN A 295 14.53 12.56 -8.40
C ASN A 295 15.09 11.94 -7.12
N GLU A 296 14.64 12.44 -5.97
CA GLU A 296 15.09 11.93 -4.66
C GLU A 296 14.20 10.80 -4.13
N THR A 297 13.02 10.67 -4.67
CA THR A 297 11.93 9.90 -4.09
C THR A 297 11.92 8.45 -4.57
N THR A 298 12.07 8.26 -5.88
CA THR A 298 12.00 6.93 -6.51
C THR A 298 13.33 6.44 -7.05
N ALA A 299 14.31 7.34 -7.14
CA ALA A 299 15.62 7.02 -7.67
C ALA A 299 16.43 6.13 -6.73
N ARG A 300 17.03 5.07 -7.27
CA ARG A 300 17.99 4.25 -6.54
C ARG A 300 19.32 4.96 -6.43
N LEU A 301 19.95 4.80 -5.29
CA LEU A 301 21.37 5.10 -5.14
C LEU A 301 22.15 4.00 -5.87
N ILE A 302 22.89 4.38 -6.90
CA ILE A 302 23.65 3.43 -7.72
C ILE A 302 25.15 3.59 -7.55
N ASP A 303 25.59 4.78 -7.11
CA ASP A 303 27.00 5.11 -6.89
C ASP A 303 27.12 6.39 -6.04
N SER A 304 28.33 6.90 -5.87
CA SER A 304 28.58 8.14 -5.16
C SER A 304 29.76 8.90 -5.74
N LEU A 305 29.76 10.23 -5.58
CA LEU A 305 30.90 11.09 -5.82
C LEU A 305 31.60 11.39 -4.50
N THR A 306 32.91 11.44 -4.58
CA THR A 306 33.79 11.87 -3.48
C THR A 306 34.31 13.27 -3.74
N LYS A 307 34.88 13.88 -2.72
CA LYS A 307 35.47 15.23 -2.78
C LYS A 307 36.42 15.37 -3.96
N ASP A 308 36.33 16.53 -4.64
CA ASP A 308 37.16 16.93 -5.77
C ASP A 308 37.00 16.05 -7.03
N GLN A 309 36.01 15.16 -7.05
CA GLN A 309 35.71 14.33 -8.23
C GLN A 309 35.16 15.18 -9.38
N ARG A 310 35.81 15.06 -10.53
CA ARG A 310 35.35 15.72 -11.77
C ARG A 310 34.39 14.82 -12.52
N VAL A 311 33.33 15.40 -13.05
CA VAL A 311 32.31 14.71 -13.82
C VAL A 311 31.93 15.51 -15.07
N ASN A 312 31.54 14.81 -16.12
CA ASN A 312 30.94 15.43 -17.30
C ASN A 312 29.43 15.40 -17.13
N VAL A 313 28.81 16.57 -17.13
CA VAL A 313 27.35 16.70 -17.16
C VAL A 313 26.88 16.62 -18.59
N LEU A 314 26.12 15.57 -18.88
CA LEU A 314 25.58 15.27 -20.21
C LEU A 314 24.25 15.97 -20.47
N GLU A 315 23.48 16.18 -19.38
CA GLU A 315 22.12 16.71 -19.46
C GLU A 315 21.74 17.38 -18.14
N ILE A 316 20.89 18.40 -18.21
CA ILE A 316 20.28 19.04 -17.05
C ILE A 316 18.77 18.97 -17.17
N GLN A 317 18.12 18.41 -16.15
CA GLN A 317 16.67 18.31 -16.04
C GLN A 317 16.22 18.95 -14.70
N GLY A 318 15.75 20.18 -14.76
CA GLY A 318 15.38 20.94 -13.56
C GLY A 318 16.57 21.08 -12.59
N ALA A 319 16.41 20.55 -11.37
CA ALA A 319 17.45 20.60 -10.33
C ALA A 319 18.47 19.45 -10.42
N TRP A 320 18.44 18.63 -11.47
CA TRP A 320 19.25 17.43 -11.62
C TRP A 320 20.18 17.50 -12.81
N ALA A 321 21.36 16.93 -12.63
CA ALA A 321 22.37 16.77 -13.69
C ALA A 321 22.61 15.28 -13.93
N ARG A 322 22.54 14.85 -15.18
CA ARG A 322 22.98 13.51 -15.60
C ARG A 322 24.47 13.54 -15.86
N ILE A 323 25.21 12.71 -15.17
CA ILE A 323 26.66 12.62 -15.29
C ILE A 323 27.07 11.34 -16.04
N GLU A 324 28.24 11.39 -16.66
CA GLU A 324 28.77 10.31 -17.49
C GLU A 324 29.37 9.18 -16.67
N LYS A 325 30.21 9.53 -15.69
CA LYS A 325 30.94 8.57 -14.85
C LYS A 325 31.07 9.07 -13.41
N PRO A 326 30.54 8.32 -12.42
CA PRO A 326 29.68 7.15 -12.61
C PRO A 326 28.38 7.55 -13.31
N ALA A 327 27.85 6.69 -14.21
CA ALA A 327 26.66 7.03 -14.98
C ALA A 327 25.41 7.13 -14.09
N GLY A 328 24.77 8.31 -14.08
CA GLY A 328 23.59 8.53 -13.26
C GLY A 328 23.23 10.00 -13.08
N TRP A 329 22.36 10.27 -12.09
CA TRP A 329 21.85 11.60 -11.79
C TRP A 329 22.32 12.09 -10.42
N VAL A 330 22.69 13.36 -10.35
CA VAL A 330 23.06 14.06 -9.13
C VAL A 330 22.34 15.40 -9.04
N ARG A 331 22.21 15.94 -7.85
CA ARG A 331 21.69 17.32 -7.69
C ARG A 331 22.69 18.31 -8.28
N LEU A 332 22.20 19.11 -9.23
CA LEU A 332 23.00 20.13 -9.91
C LEU A 332 23.58 21.16 -8.94
N SER A 333 22.85 21.51 -7.89
CA SER A 333 23.29 22.47 -6.87
C SER A 333 24.53 22.04 -6.08
N TRP A 334 24.93 20.78 -6.17
CA TRP A 334 26.13 20.25 -5.52
C TRP A 334 27.35 20.21 -6.44
N LEU A 335 27.16 20.53 -7.70
CA LEU A 335 28.22 20.58 -8.69
C LEU A 335 28.62 22.03 -8.99
N THR A 336 29.91 22.24 -9.08
CA THR A 336 30.47 23.53 -9.54
C THR A 336 30.96 23.36 -10.98
N LYS A 337 30.52 24.22 -11.88
CA LYS A 337 30.98 24.22 -13.27
C LYS A 337 32.43 24.62 -13.32
N LEU A 338 33.24 23.90 -14.09
CA LEU A 338 34.65 24.17 -14.33
C LEU A 338 34.86 25.12 -15.50
#